data_cdd53e478fed9828181c1b0dcfb48e09
#
_entry.id   cdd53e478fed9828181c1b0dcfb48e09
#
_cell.length_a   1.000
_cell.length_b   1.000
_cell.length_c   1.000
_cell.angle_alpha   90.00
_cell.angle_beta   90.00
_cell.angle_gamma   90.00
#
_symmetry.space_group_name_H-M   'P 1'
#
loop_
_entity.id
_entity.type
_entity.pdbx_description
1 polymer ?
#
loop_
_entity_poly.entity_id
_entity_poly.type
_entity_poly.pdbx_seq_one_letter_code
_entity_poly.pdbx_strand_id
1 'polypeptide(L)'
;MSLPHTLRDVAGLGTEPCGLAESAVVMIDCQNTYRQGVMQLVGVEEALKEGQRLLERARAAGSPIIHIAHDSGPGSLYDITAEIGRIADLVAPQGDEPTVIKNFPNSFVKTDLHERLQAMGRQKLIFAGFMTHMCVNSTARGAFSLGYRTTVVGNATATRDLPGPDGTVIDARSLFLVSLSAVADLFTVVANSVDDLPN
;
A
#
# COMPACT_ATOMS: atom_id res chain seq x y z
N MET A 1 -4.16 11.57 -29.41
CA MET A 1 -5.42 11.15 -28.75
C MET A 1 -5.39 11.68 -27.33
N SER A 2 -6.47 12.34 -26.87
CA SER A 2 -6.61 12.69 -25.45
C SER A 2 -6.80 11.42 -24.61
N LEU A 3 -6.27 11.40 -23.39
CA LEU A 3 -6.53 10.32 -22.44
C LEU A 3 -8.02 10.30 -22.06
N PRO A 4 -8.59 9.13 -21.74
CA PRO A 4 -9.94 9.03 -21.19
C PRO A 4 -10.03 9.80 -19.85
N HIS A 5 -11.20 10.36 -19.56
CA HIS A 5 -11.47 10.97 -18.25
C HIS A 5 -11.70 9.87 -17.20
N THR A 6 -11.18 10.12 -16.01
CA THR A 6 -11.45 9.30 -14.83
C THR A 6 -12.72 9.77 -14.11
N LEU A 7 -13.28 8.93 -13.24
CA LEU A 7 -14.36 9.35 -12.34
C LEU A 7 -13.89 10.47 -11.39
N ARG A 8 -12.60 10.52 -11.02
CA ARG A 8 -12.02 11.63 -10.25
C ARG A 8 -12.14 12.95 -11.00
N ASP A 9 -11.80 12.96 -12.30
CA ASP A 9 -11.91 14.15 -13.13
C ASP A 9 -13.37 14.64 -13.20
N VAL A 10 -14.30 13.73 -13.43
CA VAL A 10 -15.74 14.01 -13.49
C VAL A 10 -16.28 14.53 -12.15
N ALA A 11 -15.79 13.99 -11.03
CA ALA A 11 -16.20 14.39 -9.69
C ALA A 11 -15.48 15.65 -9.17
N GLY A 12 -14.54 16.23 -9.94
CA GLY A 12 -13.75 17.38 -9.53
C GLY A 12 -12.81 17.10 -8.35
N LEU A 13 -12.43 15.85 -8.12
CA LEU A 13 -11.47 15.46 -7.10
C LEU A 13 -10.05 15.74 -7.60
N GLY A 14 -9.24 16.46 -6.85
CA GLY A 14 -7.88 16.82 -7.28
C GLY A 14 -7.00 15.61 -7.61
N THR A 15 -6.04 15.81 -8.51
CA THR A 15 -5.09 14.79 -8.99
C THR A 15 -3.71 14.89 -8.34
N GLU A 16 -3.51 15.86 -7.48
CA GLU A 16 -2.23 16.07 -6.78
C GLU A 16 -2.03 15.02 -5.69
N PRO A 17 -0.84 14.39 -5.60
CA PRO A 17 -0.47 13.53 -4.49
C PRO A 17 -0.55 14.24 -3.14
N CYS A 18 -0.81 13.48 -2.09
CA CYS A 18 -0.75 13.99 -0.71
C CYS A 18 0.71 14.31 -0.34
N GLY A 19 0.94 15.46 0.32
CA GLY A 19 2.25 15.83 0.83
C GLY A 19 2.61 15.03 2.10
N LEU A 20 3.90 14.79 2.30
CA LEU A 20 4.40 14.02 3.44
C LEU A 20 4.07 14.69 4.77
N ALA A 21 4.36 15.98 4.94
CA ALA A 21 4.17 16.69 6.21
C ALA A 21 2.71 16.67 6.73
N GLU A 22 1.73 16.56 5.85
CA GLU A 22 0.30 16.58 6.20
C GLU A 22 -0.37 15.19 6.22
N SER A 23 0.40 14.13 5.88
CA SER A 23 -0.12 12.77 5.73
C SER A 23 0.36 11.85 6.85
N ALA A 24 -0.32 10.72 7.02
CA ALA A 24 0.27 9.54 7.64
C ALA A 24 0.68 8.55 6.54
N VAL A 25 1.84 7.91 6.71
CA VAL A 25 2.31 6.85 5.83
C VAL A 25 1.87 5.50 6.40
N VAL A 26 1.27 4.66 5.57
CA VAL A 26 0.83 3.32 5.95
C VAL A 26 1.52 2.31 5.04
N MET A 27 2.43 1.53 5.63
CA MET A 27 3.17 0.46 4.98
C MET A 27 2.37 -0.84 5.09
N ILE A 28 1.89 -1.36 3.96
CA ILE A 28 0.93 -2.47 3.94
C ILE A 28 1.65 -3.78 3.63
N ASP A 29 1.66 -4.71 4.59
CA ASP A 29 2.10 -6.09 4.44
C ASP A 29 3.48 -6.24 3.74
N CYS A 30 4.46 -5.41 4.11
CA CYS A 30 5.82 -5.51 3.57
C CYS A 30 6.58 -6.70 4.19
N GLN A 31 6.00 -7.92 4.09
CA GLN A 31 6.45 -9.12 4.79
C GLN A 31 7.35 -10.02 3.92
N ASN A 32 8.22 -10.79 4.56
CA ASN A 32 9.17 -11.69 3.90
C ASN A 32 8.51 -12.76 3.03
N THR A 33 7.24 -13.12 3.30
CA THR A 33 6.46 -14.07 2.51
C THR A 33 6.42 -13.70 1.01
N TYR A 34 6.55 -12.43 0.68
CA TYR A 34 6.48 -11.94 -0.69
C TYR A 34 7.83 -11.92 -1.42
N ARG A 35 8.92 -12.25 -0.72
CA ARG A 35 10.28 -12.21 -1.26
C ARG A 35 10.74 -13.52 -1.86
N GLN A 36 10.06 -14.63 -1.52
CA GLN A 36 10.43 -15.96 -2.00
C GLN A 36 9.25 -16.93 -1.96
N GLY A 37 9.41 -18.09 -2.63
CA GLY A 37 8.43 -19.18 -2.62
C GLY A 37 7.17 -18.86 -3.41
N VAL A 38 6.06 -19.52 -3.05
CA VAL A 38 4.81 -19.48 -3.83
C VAL A 38 4.13 -18.12 -3.88
N MET A 39 4.47 -17.24 -2.95
CA MET A 39 3.92 -15.87 -2.89
C MET A 39 4.90 -14.81 -3.40
N GLN A 40 6.04 -15.20 -3.96
CA GLN A 40 7.03 -14.25 -4.48
C GLN A 40 6.42 -13.30 -5.50
N LEU A 41 6.70 -12.00 -5.34
CA LEU A 41 6.22 -10.96 -6.23
C LEU A 41 7.31 -10.56 -7.23
N VAL A 42 6.88 -10.16 -8.40
CA VAL A 42 7.77 -9.59 -9.42
C VAL A 42 8.15 -8.16 -9.00
N GLY A 43 9.45 -7.89 -8.94
CA GLY A 43 9.97 -6.57 -8.56
C GLY A 43 9.87 -6.23 -7.07
N VAL A 44 9.73 -7.24 -6.18
CA VAL A 44 9.54 -7.02 -4.73
C VAL A 44 10.72 -6.30 -4.08
N GLU A 45 11.96 -6.61 -4.47
CA GLU A 45 13.14 -6.00 -3.85
C GLU A 45 13.28 -4.52 -4.25
N GLU A 46 12.94 -4.17 -5.49
CA GLU A 46 12.89 -2.79 -5.96
C GLU A 46 11.79 -2.01 -5.24
N ALA A 47 10.61 -2.61 -5.06
CA ALA A 47 9.51 -1.99 -4.34
C ALA A 47 9.84 -1.80 -2.84
N LEU A 48 10.55 -2.73 -2.21
CA LEU A 48 11.04 -2.57 -0.83
C LEU A 48 12.06 -1.42 -0.71
N LYS A 49 12.97 -1.26 -1.67
CA LYS A 49 13.92 -0.13 -1.70
C LYS A 49 13.18 1.20 -1.85
N GLU A 50 12.16 1.25 -2.69
CA GLU A 50 11.33 2.44 -2.83
C GLU A 50 10.51 2.72 -1.56
N GLY A 51 10.00 1.66 -0.90
CA GLY A 51 9.38 1.75 0.42
C GLY A 51 10.32 2.28 1.50
N GLN A 52 11.60 1.86 1.48
CA GLN A 52 12.63 2.40 2.38
C GLN A 52 12.83 3.92 2.15
N ARG A 53 12.95 4.35 0.89
CA ARG A 53 13.06 5.79 0.55
C ARG A 53 11.85 6.58 1.03
N LEU A 54 10.64 6.00 0.90
CA LEU A 54 9.41 6.61 1.44
C LEU A 54 9.50 6.80 2.95
N LEU A 55 9.91 5.76 3.69
CA LEU A 55 10.06 5.82 5.15
C LEU A 55 11.11 6.85 5.58
N GLU A 56 12.26 6.91 4.90
CA GLU A 56 13.32 7.90 5.16
C GLU A 56 12.78 9.34 4.99
N ARG A 57 12.07 9.62 3.90
CA ARG A 57 11.46 10.94 3.66
C ARG A 57 10.34 11.24 4.66
N ALA A 58 9.51 10.26 4.98
CA ALA A 58 8.42 10.41 5.95
C ALA A 58 8.97 10.77 7.35
N ARG A 59 10.00 10.06 7.80
CA ARG A 59 10.68 10.34 9.09
C ARG A 59 11.30 11.73 9.09
N ALA A 60 11.96 12.12 8.01
CA ALA A 60 12.54 13.46 7.86
C ALA A 60 11.48 14.57 7.88
N ALA A 61 10.28 14.31 7.36
CA ALA A 61 9.15 15.23 7.34
C ALA A 61 8.33 15.22 8.64
N GLY A 62 8.62 14.32 9.59
CA GLY A 62 7.84 14.13 10.82
C GLY A 62 6.45 13.55 10.56
N SER A 63 6.26 12.82 9.47
CA SER A 63 5.01 12.13 9.15
C SER A 63 4.81 10.96 10.09
N PRO A 64 3.64 10.77 10.71
CA PRO A 64 3.32 9.52 11.39
C PRO A 64 3.40 8.33 10.43
N ILE A 65 3.97 7.23 10.92
CA ILE A 65 4.10 5.98 10.16
C ILE A 65 3.36 4.89 10.89
N ILE A 66 2.59 4.09 10.16
CA ILE A 66 1.91 2.89 10.66
C ILE A 66 2.29 1.73 9.74
N HIS A 67 2.74 0.64 10.34
CA HIS A 67 2.98 -0.61 9.63
C HIS A 67 1.77 -1.52 9.77
N ILE A 68 1.43 -2.21 8.68
CA ILE A 68 0.41 -3.25 8.67
C ILE A 68 1.10 -4.59 8.44
N ALA A 69 0.70 -5.61 9.18
CA ALA A 69 1.11 -6.98 8.92
C ALA A 69 -0.11 -7.88 8.86
N HIS A 70 -0.19 -8.70 7.82
CA HIS A 70 -1.20 -9.75 7.71
C HIS A 70 -0.78 -10.94 8.54
N ASP A 71 -1.69 -11.48 9.34
CA ASP A 71 -1.49 -12.71 10.12
C ASP A 71 -2.56 -13.73 9.75
N SER A 72 -2.14 -14.96 9.45
CA SER A 72 -3.01 -16.12 9.22
C SER A 72 -2.74 -17.24 10.23
N GLY A 73 -2.04 -16.92 11.32
CA GLY A 73 -1.74 -17.82 12.42
C GLY A 73 -0.50 -18.68 12.22
N PRO A 74 -0.10 -19.40 13.27
CA PRO A 74 1.11 -20.21 13.32
C PRO A 74 1.20 -21.26 12.20
N GLY A 75 2.37 -21.34 11.57
CA GLY A 75 2.64 -22.31 10.49
C GLY A 75 2.10 -21.89 9.12
N SER A 76 1.40 -20.76 9.00
CA SER A 76 0.97 -20.21 7.73
C SER A 76 2.10 -19.45 7.03
N LEU A 77 1.90 -19.09 5.76
CA LEU A 77 2.80 -18.18 5.03
C LEU A 77 2.85 -16.76 5.60
N TYR A 78 1.87 -16.41 6.44
CA TYR A 78 1.75 -15.11 7.09
C TYR A 78 1.86 -15.23 8.61
N ASP A 79 2.55 -16.25 9.11
CA ASP A 79 2.85 -16.44 10.53
C ASP A 79 3.82 -15.35 11.00
N ILE A 80 3.30 -14.31 11.65
CA ILE A 80 4.10 -13.16 12.13
C ILE A 80 5.10 -13.53 13.22
N THR A 81 4.97 -14.71 13.82
CA THR A 81 5.92 -15.22 14.82
C THR A 81 7.13 -15.91 14.17
N ALA A 82 7.01 -16.27 12.90
CA ALA A 82 8.06 -16.89 12.09
C ALA A 82 8.70 -15.88 11.13
N GLU A 83 9.95 -16.16 10.72
CA GLU A 83 10.72 -15.30 9.80
C GLU A 83 9.96 -14.95 8.52
N ILE A 84 9.20 -15.91 7.96
CA ILE A 84 8.46 -15.73 6.72
C ILE A 84 7.36 -14.67 6.83
N GLY A 85 6.70 -14.56 7.98
CA GLY A 85 5.62 -13.60 8.19
C GLY A 85 6.08 -12.26 8.76
N ARG A 86 7.37 -12.09 9.12
CA ARG A 86 7.87 -10.82 9.63
C ARG A 86 7.97 -9.75 8.53
N ILE A 87 7.84 -8.50 8.94
CA ILE A 87 8.13 -7.34 8.06
C ILE A 87 9.61 -7.41 7.66
N ALA A 88 9.88 -7.17 6.38
CA ALA A 88 11.24 -7.17 5.83
C ALA A 88 12.10 -6.10 6.51
N ASP A 89 13.33 -6.46 6.89
CA ASP A 89 14.24 -5.60 7.66
C ASP A 89 14.46 -4.22 7.03
N LEU A 90 14.47 -4.17 5.69
CA LEU A 90 14.69 -2.93 4.93
C LEU A 90 13.64 -1.84 5.23
N VAL A 91 12.44 -2.24 5.60
CA VAL A 91 11.29 -1.38 5.87
C VAL A 91 10.69 -1.65 7.26
N ALA A 92 11.49 -2.21 8.16
CA ALA A 92 11.04 -2.52 9.52
C ALA A 92 10.66 -1.24 10.30
N PRO A 93 9.69 -1.35 11.23
CA PRO A 93 9.36 -0.26 12.14
C PRO A 93 10.59 0.23 12.92
N GLN A 94 10.65 1.54 13.17
CA GLN A 94 11.69 2.17 13.97
C GLN A 94 11.07 2.93 15.17
N GLY A 95 11.76 2.89 16.31
CA GLY A 95 11.28 3.57 17.50
C GLY A 95 9.93 3.04 17.96
N ASP A 96 8.95 3.94 18.07
CA ASP A 96 7.58 3.69 18.51
C ASP A 96 6.56 3.60 17.34
N GLU A 97 7.03 3.42 16.10
CA GLU A 97 6.17 3.21 14.94
C GLU A 97 5.26 1.99 15.15
N PRO A 98 3.93 2.16 15.21
CA PRO A 98 3.03 1.06 15.54
C PRO A 98 2.87 0.08 14.38
N THR A 99 2.68 -1.20 14.74
CA THR A 99 2.24 -2.23 13.79
C THR A 99 0.81 -2.63 14.11
N VAL A 100 -0.06 -2.58 13.10
CA VAL A 100 -1.44 -3.04 13.16
C VAL A 100 -1.53 -4.41 12.49
N ILE A 101 -2.02 -5.41 13.23
CA ILE A 101 -2.20 -6.76 12.71
C ILE A 101 -3.60 -6.89 12.11
N LYS A 102 -3.68 -7.43 10.90
CA LYS A 102 -4.95 -7.68 10.20
C LYS A 102 -5.07 -9.13 9.71
N ASN A 103 -6.30 -9.56 9.50
CA ASN A 103 -6.64 -10.87 8.92
C ASN A 103 -7.49 -10.75 7.64
N PHE A 104 -7.73 -9.53 7.16
CA PHE A 104 -8.50 -9.23 5.94
C PHE A 104 -7.66 -8.38 4.97
N PRO A 105 -7.93 -8.44 3.66
CA PRO A 105 -7.19 -7.60 2.69
C PRO A 105 -7.26 -6.11 2.99
N ASN A 106 -8.44 -5.59 3.34
CA ASN A 106 -8.61 -4.19 3.72
C ASN A 106 -8.11 -3.98 5.16
N SER A 107 -7.13 -3.10 5.33
CA SER A 107 -6.47 -2.84 6.62
C SER A 107 -7.37 -2.19 7.67
N PHE A 108 -8.53 -1.68 7.29
CA PHE A 108 -9.51 -1.10 8.22
C PHE A 108 -10.49 -2.13 8.80
N VAL A 109 -10.55 -3.35 8.23
CA VAL A 109 -11.54 -4.35 8.63
C VAL A 109 -11.08 -5.07 9.88
N LYS A 110 -11.84 -4.92 10.97
CA LYS A 110 -11.57 -5.53 12.30
C LYS A 110 -10.19 -5.18 12.87
N THR A 111 -9.75 -3.93 12.66
CA THR A 111 -8.53 -3.35 13.23
C THR A 111 -8.84 -2.00 13.85
N ASP A 112 -7.91 -1.46 14.60
CA ASP A 112 -7.98 -0.11 15.18
C ASP A 112 -7.28 0.96 14.32
N LEU A 113 -7.03 0.68 13.03
CA LEU A 113 -6.31 1.59 12.13
C LEU A 113 -7.02 2.94 12.01
N HIS A 114 -8.35 2.92 11.86
CA HIS A 114 -9.15 4.15 11.73
C HIS A 114 -9.02 5.03 12.97
N GLU A 115 -9.19 4.45 14.14
CA GLU A 115 -9.10 5.13 15.44
C GLU A 115 -7.70 5.74 15.66
N ARG A 116 -6.64 5.00 15.31
CA ARG A 116 -5.26 5.51 15.38
C ARG A 116 -5.05 6.72 14.48
N LEU A 117 -5.49 6.64 13.22
CA LEU A 117 -5.37 7.73 12.26
C LEU A 117 -6.15 8.98 12.71
N GLN A 118 -7.35 8.78 13.27
CA GLN A 118 -8.15 9.87 13.86
C GLN A 118 -7.43 10.51 15.06
N ALA A 119 -6.88 9.71 15.96
CA ALA A 119 -6.12 10.19 17.11
C ALA A 119 -4.87 10.99 16.70
N MET A 120 -4.26 10.65 15.56
CA MET A 120 -3.15 11.42 14.97
C MET A 120 -3.62 12.68 14.22
N GLY A 121 -4.93 12.91 14.09
CA GLY A 121 -5.49 14.05 13.36
C GLY A 121 -5.21 14.02 11.85
N ARG A 122 -4.98 12.83 11.26
CA ARG A 122 -4.61 12.71 9.85
C ARG A 122 -5.80 12.32 8.99
N GLN A 123 -6.05 13.15 7.94
CA GLN A 123 -7.08 12.95 6.92
C GLN A 123 -6.49 12.59 5.55
N LYS A 124 -5.17 12.67 5.41
CA LYS A 124 -4.42 12.34 4.20
C LYS A 124 -3.51 11.15 4.49
N LEU A 125 -3.51 10.17 3.58
CA LEU A 125 -2.76 8.93 3.74
C LEU A 125 -1.91 8.66 2.50
N ILE A 126 -0.70 8.14 2.72
CA ILE A 126 0.19 7.65 1.66
C ILE A 126 0.38 6.16 1.88
N PHE A 127 0.10 5.37 0.86
CA PHE A 127 0.17 3.91 0.90
C PHE A 127 1.32 3.39 0.07
N ALA A 128 2.03 2.40 0.61
CA ALA A 128 2.99 1.54 -0.06
C ALA A 128 2.87 0.11 0.46
N GLY A 129 3.42 -0.87 -0.22
CA GLY A 129 3.45 -2.26 0.21
C GLY A 129 2.73 -3.23 -0.72
N PHE A 130 2.26 -4.37 -0.20
CA PHE A 130 1.88 -5.52 -1.00
C PHE A 130 0.47 -6.04 -0.64
N MET A 131 -0.17 -6.76 -1.55
CA MET A 131 0.07 -6.78 -3.01
C MET A 131 -0.72 -5.65 -3.66
N THR A 132 -0.22 -5.09 -4.75
CA THR A 132 -0.87 -3.98 -5.47
C THR A 132 -2.35 -4.25 -5.75
N HIS A 133 -2.67 -5.44 -6.29
CA HIS A 133 -4.04 -5.82 -6.68
C HIS A 133 -4.92 -6.25 -5.50
N MET A 134 -4.35 -6.50 -4.31
CA MET A 134 -5.07 -7.09 -3.18
C MET A 134 -5.15 -6.12 -1.99
N CYS A 135 -4.20 -6.18 -1.05
CA CYS A 135 -4.31 -5.42 0.20
C CYS A 135 -4.17 -3.91 -0.02
N VAL A 136 -3.29 -3.48 -0.93
CA VAL A 136 -3.16 -2.06 -1.29
C VAL A 136 -4.45 -1.54 -1.91
N ASN A 137 -4.97 -2.24 -2.93
CA ASN A 137 -6.23 -1.89 -3.62
C ASN A 137 -7.42 -1.85 -2.64
N SER A 138 -7.58 -2.91 -1.82
CA SER A 138 -8.67 -3.02 -0.86
C SER A 138 -8.61 -1.93 0.22
N THR A 139 -7.41 -1.61 0.71
CA THR A 139 -7.21 -0.58 1.73
C THR A 139 -7.46 0.82 1.17
N ALA A 140 -7.00 1.12 -0.06
CA ALA A 140 -7.26 2.41 -0.71
C ALA A 140 -8.76 2.68 -0.89
N ARG A 141 -9.54 1.66 -1.31
CA ARG A 141 -11.01 1.75 -1.41
C ARG A 141 -11.68 1.91 -0.05
N GLY A 142 -11.19 1.19 0.96
CA GLY A 142 -11.67 1.33 2.34
C GLY A 142 -11.43 2.72 2.90
N ALA A 143 -10.23 3.26 2.72
CA ALA A 143 -9.87 4.60 3.14
C ALA A 143 -10.76 5.68 2.49
N PHE A 144 -10.97 5.58 1.16
CA PHE A 144 -11.88 6.49 0.44
C PHE A 144 -13.29 6.44 1.02
N SER A 145 -13.81 5.25 1.31
CA SER A 145 -15.15 5.06 1.89
C SER A 145 -15.27 5.65 3.30
N LEU A 146 -14.16 5.78 4.02
CA LEU A 146 -14.06 6.43 5.33
C LEU A 146 -13.76 7.94 5.25
N GLY A 147 -13.70 8.51 4.04
CA GLY A 147 -13.48 9.94 3.82
C GLY A 147 -12.03 10.39 3.78
N TYR A 148 -11.06 9.47 3.78
CA TYR A 148 -9.65 9.84 3.63
C TYR A 148 -9.31 10.24 2.19
N ARG A 149 -8.43 11.23 2.06
CA ARG A 149 -7.73 11.52 0.81
C ARG A 149 -6.46 10.69 0.77
N THR A 150 -6.24 9.94 -0.31
CA THR A 150 -5.16 8.97 -0.35
C THR A 150 -4.27 9.11 -1.58
N THR A 151 -3.01 8.70 -1.42
CA THR A 151 -2.02 8.51 -2.49
C THR A 151 -1.42 7.11 -2.36
N VAL A 152 -1.32 6.38 -3.45
CA VAL A 152 -0.56 5.13 -3.56
C VAL A 152 0.74 5.44 -4.28
N VAL A 153 1.88 5.06 -3.71
CA VAL A 153 3.19 5.13 -4.37
C VAL A 153 3.37 3.88 -5.21
N GLY A 154 3.18 3.98 -6.52
CA GLY A 154 3.13 2.83 -7.42
C GLY A 154 4.37 1.96 -7.35
N ASN A 155 5.58 2.54 -7.52
CA ASN A 155 6.83 1.79 -7.50
C ASN A 155 7.19 1.20 -6.12
N ALA A 156 6.53 1.64 -5.04
CA ALA A 156 6.63 1.04 -3.72
C ALA A 156 5.59 -0.07 -3.50
N THR A 157 4.97 -0.58 -4.58
CA THR A 157 4.05 -1.73 -4.56
C THR A 157 4.51 -2.80 -5.55
N ALA A 158 4.11 -4.04 -5.34
CA ALA A 158 4.43 -5.15 -6.24
C ALA A 158 3.27 -6.15 -6.31
N THR A 159 3.27 -6.97 -7.36
CA THR A 159 2.29 -8.03 -7.57
C THR A 159 2.93 -9.24 -8.25
N ARG A 160 2.15 -10.26 -8.61
CA ARG A 160 2.59 -11.49 -9.22
C ARG A 160 1.67 -11.88 -10.37
N ASP A 161 2.07 -12.85 -11.17
CA ASP A 161 1.21 -13.45 -12.18
C ASP A 161 0.01 -14.11 -11.54
N LEU A 162 -1.16 -14.03 -12.19
CA LEU A 162 -2.38 -14.69 -11.76
C LEU A 162 -3.03 -15.46 -12.91
N PRO A 163 -3.74 -16.56 -12.61
CA PRO A 163 -4.61 -17.17 -13.60
C PRO A 163 -5.78 -16.23 -13.93
N GLY A 164 -6.02 -16.00 -15.19
CA GLY A 164 -7.20 -15.33 -15.70
C GLY A 164 -8.43 -16.23 -15.63
N PRO A 165 -9.65 -15.67 -15.61
CA PRO A 165 -10.90 -16.44 -15.58
C PRO A 165 -11.12 -17.29 -16.84
N ASP A 166 -10.43 -17.01 -17.91
CA ASP A 166 -10.45 -17.73 -19.18
C ASP A 166 -9.34 -18.82 -19.26
N GLY A 167 -8.57 -19.02 -18.19
CA GLY A 167 -7.47 -19.97 -18.11
C GLY A 167 -6.14 -19.47 -18.68
N THR A 168 -6.06 -18.23 -19.16
CA THR A 168 -4.80 -17.60 -19.55
C THR A 168 -4.01 -17.12 -18.34
N VAL A 169 -2.73 -16.79 -18.50
CA VAL A 169 -1.93 -16.14 -17.47
C VAL A 169 -2.02 -14.63 -17.68
N ILE A 170 -2.45 -13.93 -16.62
CA ILE A 170 -2.32 -12.48 -16.55
C ILE A 170 -0.97 -12.20 -15.89
N ASP A 171 -0.03 -11.65 -16.66
CA ASP A 171 1.30 -11.34 -16.17
C ASP A 171 1.28 -10.20 -15.12
N ALA A 172 2.28 -10.21 -14.25
CA ALA A 172 2.39 -9.27 -13.13
C ALA A 172 2.36 -7.79 -13.58
N ARG A 173 3.00 -7.46 -14.72
CA ARG A 173 3.03 -6.09 -15.23
C ARG A 173 1.63 -5.63 -15.65
N SER A 174 0.90 -6.45 -16.37
CA SER A 174 -0.48 -6.16 -16.79
C SER A 174 -1.38 -6.00 -15.57
N LEU A 175 -1.29 -6.94 -14.62
CA LEU A 175 -2.07 -6.90 -13.38
C LEU A 175 -1.73 -5.65 -12.54
N PHE A 176 -0.46 -5.27 -12.44
CA PHE A 176 0.00 -4.07 -11.76
C PHE A 176 -0.64 -2.81 -12.35
N LEU A 177 -0.52 -2.61 -13.66
CA LEU A 177 -1.05 -1.43 -14.34
C LEU A 177 -2.58 -1.34 -14.22
N VAL A 178 -3.29 -2.45 -14.45
CA VAL A 178 -4.75 -2.49 -14.33
C VAL A 178 -5.19 -2.21 -12.88
N SER A 179 -4.49 -2.77 -11.89
CA SER A 179 -4.84 -2.57 -10.48
C SER A 179 -4.66 -1.11 -10.04
N LEU A 180 -3.55 -0.46 -10.45
CA LEU A 180 -3.33 0.95 -10.15
C LEU A 180 -4.33 1.85 -10.90
N SER A 181 -4.60 1.56 -12.18
CA SER A 181 -5.60 2.31 -12.96
C SER A 181 -6.99 2.19 -12.35
N ALA A 182 -7.38 1.00 -11.88
CA ALA A 182 -8.70 0.75 -11.28
C ALA A 182 -8.90 1.48 -9.94
N VAL A 183 -7.85 1.72 -9.16
CA VAL A 183 -7.98 2.53 -7.94
C VAL A 183 -7.83 4.03 -8.23
N ALA A 184 -7.04 4.40 -9.23
CA ALA A 184 -6.85 5.79 -9.64
C ALA A 184 -8.10 6.39 -10.27
N ASP A 185 -8.98 5.56 -10.86
CA ASP A 185 -10.22 6.04 -11.48
C ASP A 185 -11.06 6.90 -10.52
N LEU A 186 -11.13 6.54 -9.23
CA LEU A 186 -11.88 7.30 -8.23
C LEU A 186 -11.17 7.43 -6.88
N PHE A 187 -10.61 6.33 -6.36
CA PHE A 187 -10.38 6.13 -4.93
C PHE A 187 -9.10 6.78 -4.40
N THR A 188 -8.08 6.94 -5.24
CA THR A 188 -6.76 7.42 -4.80
C THR A 188 -6.05 8.17 -5.93
N VAL A 189 -5.07 8.98 -5.58
CA VAL A 189 -4.06 9.45 -6.54
C VAL A 189 -2.94 8.42 -6.59
N VAL A 190 -2.40 8.13 -7.75
CA VAL A 190 -1.22 7.27 -7.91
C VAL A 190 -0.02 8.16 -8.23
N ALA A 191 0.96 8.19 -7.33
CA ALA A 191 2.29 8.72 -7.58
C ALA A 191 3.15 7.58 -8.17
N ASN A 192 3.89 7.81 -9.24
CA ASN A 192 4.71 6.74 -9.83
C ASN A 192 5.85 6.34 -8.87
N SER A 193 6.48 7.31 -8.23
CA SER A 193 7.59 7.10 -7.30
C SER A 193 7.47 8.02 -6.07
N VAL A 194 8.36 7.82 -5.12
CA VAL A 194 8.50 8.68 -3.93
C VAL A 194 8.89 10.12 -4.31
N ASP A 195 9.56 10.33 -5.44
CA ASP A 195 10.00 11.65 -5.90
C ASP A 195 8.82 12.54 -6.34
N ASP A 196 7.68 11.93 -6.70
CA ASP A 196 6.45 12.65 -7.08
C ASP A 196 5.68 13.18 -5.86
N LEU A 197 6.07 12.81 -4.63
CA LEU A 197 5.40 13.27 -3.41
C LEU A 197 5.89 14.66 -3.01
N PRO A 198 5.00 15.62 -2.76
CA PRO A 198 5.35 16.87 -2.08
C PRO A 198 5.86 16.61 -0.64
N ASN A 199 6.66 17.52 -0.13
CA ASN A 199 7.10 17.47 1.27
C ASN A 199 5.99 17.86 2.23
#